data_9b3a2f4c242e81895c4443bfbfc83ecd
#
_entry.id   9b3a2f4c242e81895c4443bfbfc83ecd
#
_cell.length_a   1.000
_cell.length_b   1.000
_cell.length_c   1.000
_cell.angle_alpha   90.00
_cell.angle_beta   90.00
_cell.angle_gamma   90.00
#
_symmetry.space_group_name_H-M   'P 1'
#
loop_
_entity.id
_entity.type
_entity.pdbx_description
1 polymer ?
#
loop_
_entity_poly.entity_id
_entity_poly.type
_entity_poly.pdbx_seq_one_letter_code
_entity_poly.pdbx_strand_id
1 'polypeptide(L)'
;MSISVVINTYNASAHLDKVLDAVKDFDEIVVCDMDSTDQTVEIARRHGARVVSFDRGEHTCCEPARNFAILQARSEWVLVVDADELVPAALRRHLYHYINGKRPANGLYIPRRNFIMDRFRRATYPDYQLRFFRKDLVDWPPYVNSCPLVEGRLGKIPSNKMGLALIHIPMPLSGMLERLNDATTAEVAKEGNGRVTLLSLTVKPLARFLNAYFIRGGFRYGVPGFIAASHQAVYKLYQQGKIYEDKVKMMTPSQLKDEVEGILPED
;
A
#
# COMPACT_ATOMS: atom_id res chain seq x y z
N MET A 1 15.36 -22.51 14.71
CA MET A 1 15.14 -21.04 14.79
C MET A 1 13.69 -20.77 14.44
N SER A 2 13.07 -19.76 15.07
CA SER A 2 11.67 -19.37 14.90
C SER A 2 11.52 -18.09 14.10
N ILE A 3 10.34 -17.91 13.51
CA ILE A 3 9.97 -16.75 12.70
C ILE A 3 8.67 -16.16 13.23
N SER A 4 8.66 -14.87 13.58
CA SER A 4 7.44 -14.12 13.84
C SER A 4 6.98 -13.40 12.58
N VAL A 5 5.71 -13.51 12.25
CA VAL A 5 5.08 -12.67 11.21
C VAL A 5 4.49 -11.44 11.89
N VAL A 6 4.79 -10.26 11.33
CA VAL A 6 4.29 -8.96 11.83
C VAL A 6 3.44 -8.31 10.77
N ILE A 7 2.20 -7.96 11.12
CA ILE A 7 1.22 -7.35 10.21
C ILE A 7 0.72 -6.06 10.85
N ASN A 8 0.93 -4.92 10.19
CA ASN A 8 0.31 -3.66 10.58
C ASN A 8 -1.06 -3.53 9.91
N THR A 9 -2.08 -3.15 10.69
CA THR A 9 -3.46 -3.07 10.21
C THR A 9 -4.12 -1.74 10.55
N TYR A 10 -4.96 -1.28 9.63
CA TYR A 10 -5.97 -0.25 9.83
C TYR A 10 -7.13 -0.52 8.87
N ASN A 11 -8.31 -0.83 9.41
CA ASN A 11 -9.51 -1.15 8.64
C ASN A 11 -9.24 -2.16 7.50
N ALA A 12 -8.66 -3.32 7.87
CA ALA A 12 -8.16 -4.34 6.94
C ALA A 12 -9.08 -5.56 6.83
N SER A 13 -10.30 -5.52 7.35
CA SER A 13 -11.22 -6.68 7.42
C SER A 13 -11.46 -7.36 6.07
N ALA A 14 -11.39 -6.62 4.96
CA ALA A 14 -11.65 -7.14 3.61
C ALA A 14 -10.70 -8.29 3.19
N HIS A 15 -9.45 -8.28 3.66
CA HIS A 15 -8.42 -9.23 3.21
C HIS A 15 -7.72 -9.96 4.34
N LEU A 16 -7.81 -9.47 5.57
CA LEU A 16 -7.02 -9.95 6.71
C LEU A 16 -7.26 -11.44 7.01
N ASP A 17 -8.47 -11.94 6.86
CA ASP A 17 -8.82 -13.36 7.03
C ASP A 17 -7.94 -14.26 6.14
N LYS A 18 -7.82 -13.92 4.84
CA LYS A 18 -6.99 -14.66 3.88
C LYS A 18 -5.50 -14.51 4.15
N VAL A 19 -5.07 -13.33 4.60
CA VAL A 19 -3.67 -13.07 4.95
C VAL A 19 -3.25 -13.90 6.15
N LEU A 20 -4.08 -13.95 7.19
CA LEU A 20 -3.83 -14.75 8.41
C LEU A 20 -3.84 -16.25 8.11
N ASP A 21 -4.75 -16.73 7.27
CA ASP A 21 -4.73 -18.12 6.79
C ASP A 21 -3.42 -18.48 6.08
N ALA A 22 -2.86 -17.56 5.29
CA ALA A 22 -1.61 -17.79 4.56
C ALA A 22 -0.37 -17.84 5.49
N VAL A 23 -0.47 -17.32 6.71
CA VAL A 23 0.64 -17.26 7.67
C VAL A 23 0.42 -18.10 8.93
N LYS A 24 -0.69 -18.81 9.05
CA LYS A 24 -1.08 -19.56 10.27
C LYS A 24 -0.07 -20.59 10.77
N ASP A 25 0.78 -21.10 9.88
CA ASP A 25 1.78 -22.12 10.23
C ASP A 25 3.15 -21.53 10.60
N PHE A 26 3.28 -20.23 10.83
CA PHE A 26 4.47 -19.62 11.41
C PHE A 26 4.44 -19.73 12.94
N ASP A 27 5.60 -19.57 13.59
CA ASP A 27 5.72 -19.76 15.04
C ASP A 27 4.96 -18.71 15.86
N GLU A 28 4.84 -17.48 15.32
CA GLU A 28 4.12 -16.38 15.96
C GLU A 28 3.52 -15.45 14.88
N ILE A 29 2.32 -14.96 15.15
CA ILE A 29 1.67 -13.90 14.37
C ILE A 29 1.38 -12.73 15.32
N VAL A 30 1.92 -11.57 14.99
CA VAL A 30 1.67 -10.29 15.67
C VAL A 30 0.91 -9.38 14.72
N VAL A 31 -0.28 -8.98 15.11
CA VAL A 31 -1.07 -7.97 14.41
C VAL A 31 -0.98 -6.68 15.20
N CYS A 32 -0.38 -5.66 14.62
CA CYS A 32 -0.31 -4.32 15.18
C CYS A 32 -1.44 -3.47 14.59
N ASP A 33 -2.46 -3.27 15.38
CA ASP A 33 -3.64 -2.53 14.97
C ASP A 33 -3.49 -1.04 15.28
N MET A 34 -3.86 -0.21 14.32
CA MET A 34 -3.78 1.25 14.37
C MET A 34 -5.19 1.87 14.48
N ASP A 35 -5.91 1.50 15.55
CA ASP A 35 -7.25 1.97 15.86
C ASP A 35 -8.31 1.65 14.78
N SER A 36 -8.34 0.41 14.31
CA SER A 36 -9.36 -0.06 13.38
C SER A 36 -10.76 0.03 13.98
N THR A 37 -11.72 0.48 13.19
CA THR A 37 -13.14 0.62 13.54
C THR A 37 -14.02 -0.46 12.91
N ASP A 38 -13.45 -1.31 12.06
CA ASP A 38 -14.10 -2.45 11.42
C ASP A 38 -13.79 -3.77 12.18
N GLN A 39 -14.10 -4.92 11.56
CA GLN A 39 -13.89 -6.23 12.17
C GLN A 39 -12.41 -6.70 12.19
N THR A 40 -11.43 -5.85 11.87
CA THR A 40 -10.02 -6.21 11.78
C THR A 40 -9.50 -6.91 13.03
N VAL A 41 -9.73 -6.32 14.21
CA VAL A 41 -9.23 -6.86 15.50
C VAL A 41 -9.93 -8.18 15.86
N GLU A 42 -11.23 -8.30 15.58
CA GLU A 42 -11.98 -9.54 15.80
C GLU A 42 -11.43 -10.69 14.93
N ILE A 43 -11.21 -10.42 13.64
CA ILE A 43 -10.63 -11.39 12.71
C ILE A 43 -9.25 -11.82 13.20
N ALA A 44 -8.38 -10.89 13.60
CA ALA A 44 -7.05 -11.19 14.09
C ALA A 44 -7.08 -12.14 15.31
N ARG A 45 -7.94 -11.85 16.29
CA ARG A 45 -8.10 -12.68 17.49
C ARG A 45 -8.66 -14.07 17.18
N ARG A 46 -9.61 -14.19 16.26
CA ARG A 46 -10.18 -15.46 15.82
C ARG A 46 -9.13 -16.40 15.22
N HIS A 47 -8.14 -15.85 14.52
CA HIS A 47 -6.99 -16.60 13.98
C HIS A 47 -5.88 -16.87 15.00
N GLY A 48 -6.08 -16.50 16.29
CA GLY A 48 -5.08 -16.70 17.33
C GLY A 48 -3.87 -15.77 17.24
N ALA A 49 -3.94 -14.70 16.44
CA ALA A 49 -2.88 -13.71 16.37
C ALA A 49 -2.80 -12.89 17.68
N ARG A 50 -1.60 -12.57 18.10
CA ARG A 50 -1.37 -11.64 19.19
C ARG A 50 -1.56 -10.21 18.70
N VAL A 51 -2.64 -9.59 19.15
CA VAL A 51 -2.97 -8.21 18.79
C VAL A 51 -2.27 -7.25 19.74
N VAL A 52 -1.59 -6.25 19.19
CA VAL A 52 -1.02 -5.11 19.90
C VAL A 52 -1.57 -3.84 19.27
N SER A 53 -1.80 -2.81 20.07
CA SER A 53 -2.35 -1.54 19.59
C SER A 53 -1.25 -0.49 19.49
N PHE A 54 -1.32 0.30 18.44
CA PHE A 54 -0.50 1.49 18.23
C PHE A 54 -1.45 2.67 17.98
N ASP A 55 -1.34 3.72 18.78
CA ASP A 55 -2.16 4.92 18.60
C ASP A 55 -1.89 5.53 17.21
N ARG A 56 -2.92 5.56 16.39
CA ARG A 56 -2.83 6.10 15.04
C ARG A 56 -2.64 7.60 15.04
N GLY A 57 -3.27 8.33 15.97
CA GLY A 57 -3.26 9.79 16.02
C GLY A 57 -3.54 10.41 14.65
N GLU A 58 -2.66 11.29 14.19
CA GLU A 58 -2.72 11.94 12.86
C GLU A 58 -2.01 11.15 11.75
N HIS A 59 -1.49 9.95 12.03
CA HIS A 59 -0.76 9.17 11.04
C HIS A 59 -1.69 8.61 9.97
N THR A 60 -1.40 8.90 8.72
CA THR A 60 -2.14 8.43 7.54
C THR A 60 -1.58 7.13 6.95
N CYS A 61 -0.45 6.64 7.48
CA CYS A 61 0.27 5.47 6.99
C CYS A 61 0.75 4.58 8.14
N CYS A 62 1.17 3.35 7.84
CA CYS A 62 1.58 2.37 8.83
C CYS A 62 3.08 2.42 9.21
N GLU A 63 3.89 3.20 8.51
CA GLU A 63 5.32 3.25 8.72
C GLU A 63 5.72 3.66 10.15
N PRO A 64 5.06 4.61 10.83
CA PRO A 64 5.35 4.93 12.21
C PRO A 64 5.19 3.76 13.18
N ALA A 65 4.23 2.86 12.91
CA ALA A 65 3.97 1.70 13.75
C ALA A 65 4.89 0.49 13.46
N ARG A 66 5.69 0.52 12.36
CA ARG A 66 6.45 -0.67 11.93
C ARG A 66 7.52 -1.08 12.94
N ASN A 67 8.34 -0.15 13.42
CA ASN A 67 9.36 -0.46 14.43
C ASN A 67 8.71 -0.96 15.73
N PHE A 68 7.65 -0.30 16.19
CA PHE A 68 6.92 -0.74 17.36
C PHE A 68 6.42 -2.19 17.18
N ALA A 69 5.79 -2.49 16.06
CA ALA A 69 5.27 -3.82 15.76
C ALA A 69 6.38 -4.88 15.68
N ILE A 70 7.51 -4.59 15.04
CA ILE A 70 8.68 -5.47 14.94
C ILE A 70 9.25 -5.78 16.33
N LEU A 71 9.36 -4.80 17.21
CA LEU A 71 9.86 -4.98 18.58
C LEU A 71 8.94 -5.88 19.41
N GLN A 72 7.63 -5.98 19.09
CA GLN A 72 6.72 -6.90 19.77
C GLN A 72 6.98 -8.37 19.40
N ALA A 73 7.66 -8.68 18.30
CA ALA A 73 7.96 -10.05 17.90
C ALA A 73 8.87 -10.75 18.93
N ARG A 74 8.60 -12.02 19.22
CA ARG A 74 9.38 -12.83 20.16
C ARG A 74 10.52 -13.56 19.49
N SER A 75 10.40 -13.86 18.18
CA SER A 75 11.43 -14.54 17.41
C SER A 75 12.58 -13.61 17.02
N GLU A 76 13.75 -14.18 16.80
CA GLU A 76 14.93 -13.49 16.27
C GLU A 76 14.69 -13.01 14.82
N TRP A 77 13.95 -13.80 14.04
CA TRP A 77 13.65 -13.49 12.65
C TRP A 77 12.22 -13.00 12.51
N VAL A 78 12.06 -11.92 11.75
CA VAL A 78 10.77 -11.29 11.50
C VAL A 78 10.48 -11.26 10.00
N LEU A 79 9.27 -11.67 9.64
CA LEU A 79 8.68 -11.45 8.33
C LEU A 79 7.60 -10.38 8.45
N VAL A 80 7.80 -9.21 7.84
CA VAL A 80 6.76 -8.18 7.76
C VAL A 80 5.89 -8.45 6.54
N VAL A 81 4.59 -8.49 6.74
CA VAL A 81 3.57 -8.74 5.71
C VAL A 81 2.54 -7.62 5.76
N ASP A 82 2.18 -7.06 4.61
CA ASP A 82 1.10 -6.08 4.56
C ASP A 82 -0.27 -6.80 4.61
N ALA A 83 -1.30 -6.13 5.12
CA ALA A 83 -2.63 -6.72 5.33
C ALA A 83 -3.37 -7.10 4.02
N ASP A 84 -2.74 -6.89 2.88
CA ASP A 84 -3.18 -7.26 1.53
C ASP A 84 -2.13 -8.12 0.78
N GLU A 85 -1.22 -8.78 1.52
CA GLU A 85 -0.20 -9.67 0.95
C GLU A 85 -0.38 -11.12 1.42
N LEU A 86 -0.25 -12.08 0.50
CA LEU A 86 -0.28 -13.50 0.82
C LEU A 86 1.13 -14.10 0.77
N VAL A 87 1.42 -14.96 1.73
CA VAL A 87 2.69 -15.70 1.84
C VAL A 87 2.49 -17.12 1.32
N PRO A 88 3.03 -17.49 0.14
CA PRO A 88 2.94 -18.85 -0.35
C PRO A 88 3.62 -19.85 0.60
N ALA A 89 3.04 -21.04 0.77
CA ALA A 89 3.64 -22.10 1.58
C ALA A 89 5.08 -22.48 1.15
N ALA A 90 5.39 -22.33 -0.13
CA ALA A 90 6.75 -22.53 -0.65
C ALA A 90 7.72 -21.47 -0.11
N LEU A 91 7.28 -20.19 -0.02
CA LEU A 91 8.08 -19.13 0.58
C LEU A 91 8.32 -19.42 2.06
N ARG A 92 7.30 -19.78 2.83
CA ARG A 92 7.46 -20.18 4.24
C ARG A 92 8.53 -21.24 4.40
N ARG A 93 8.41 -22.37 3.69
CA ARG A 93 9.43 -23.46 3.74
C ARG A 93 10.82 -22.95 3.39
N HIS A 94 10.93 -22.07 2.40
CA HIS A 94 12.21 -21.49 1.99
C HIS A 94 12.82 -20.62 3.09
N LEU A 95 12.03 -19.80 3.79
CA LEU A 95 12.51 -18.95 4.88
C LEU A 95 13.04 -19.79 6.06
N TYR A 96 12.33 -20.86 6.46
CA TYR A 96 12.83 -21.77 7.49
C TYR A 96 14.13 -22.48 7.07
N HIS A 97 14.22 -22.92 5.82
CA HIS A 97 15.46 -23.49 5.30
C HIS A 97 16.59 -22.46 5.30
N TYR A 98 16.29 -21.21 4.93
CA TYR A 98 17.25 -20.12 4.86
C TYR A 98 17.87 -19.79 6.22
N ILE A 99 17.06 -19.63 7.29
CA ILE A 99 17.56 -19.30 8.61
C ILE A 99 18.37 -20.43 9.24
N ASN A 100 18.09 -21.68 8.89
CA ASN A 100 18.83 -22.86 9.37
C ASN A 100 20.08 -23.17 8.50
N GLY A 101 20.34 -22.39 7.46
CA GLY A 101 21.50 -22.54 6.60
C GLY A 101 22.81 -22.00 7.19
N LYS A 102 23.91 -22.31 6.52
CA LYS A 102 25.23 -21.81 6.93
C LYS A 102 25.33 -20.30 6.60
N ARG A 103 25.40 -19.44 7.62
CA ARG A 103 25.60 -17.99 7.52
C ARG A 103 24.52 -17.27 6.68
N PRO A 104 23.24 -17.26 7.08
CA PRO A 104 22.23 -16.45 6.41
C PRO A 104 22.62 -14.98 6.44
N ALA A 105 22.21 -14.20 5.45
CA ALA A 105 22.33 -12.76 5.50
C ALA A 105 21.31 -12.18 6.49
N ASN A 106 21.55 -11.00 7.03
CA ASN A 106 20.73 -10.38 8.08
C ASN A 106 19.36 -9.90 7.58
N GLY A 107 19.23 -9.68 6.28
CA GLY A 107 17.97 -9.35 5.63
C GLY A 107 17.86 -10.00 4.26
N LEU A 108 16.63 -10.22 3.81
CA LEU A 108 16.32 -10.90 2.55
C LEU A 108 15.29 -10.10 1.76
N TYR A 109 15.66 -9.70 0.56
CA TYR A 109 14.74 -9.16 -0.43
C TYR A 109 13.87 -10.30 -1.01
N ILE A 110 12.56 -10.14 -0.88
CA ILE A 110 11.56 -11.06 -1.41
C ILE A 110 10.90 -10.42 -2.63
N PRO A 111 10.83 -11.09 -3.79
CA PRO A 111 10.08 -10.57 -4.91
C PRO A 111 8.58 -10.56 -4.60
N ARG A 112 7.85 -9.57 -5.11
CA ARG A 112 6.40 -9.44 -4.97
C ARG A 112 5.73 -9.48 -6.33
N ARG A 113 4.65 -10.23 -6.42
CA ARG A 113 3.80 -10.34 -7.60
C ARG A 113 2.60 -9.41 -7.41
N ASN A 114 2.54 -8.37 -8.22
CA ASN A 114 1.42 -7.45 -8.25
C ASN A 114 0.41 -7.85 -9.33
N PHE A 115 -0.87 -7.67 -9.02
CA PHE A 115 -1.96 -7.95 -9.95
C PHE A 115 -2.73 -6.68 -10.27
N ILE A 116 -3.34 -6.64 -11.46
CA ILE A 116 -4.39 -5.71 -11.82
C ILE A 116 -5.64 -6.57 -12.03
N MET A 117 -6.62 -6.43 -11.13
CA MET A 117 -7.76 -7.33 -11.11
C MET A 117 -7.28 -8.80 -11.12
N ASP A 118 -7.59 -9.59 -12.14
CA ASP A 118 -7.19 -10.99 -12.28
C ASP A 118 -5.85 -11.20 -13.01
N ARG A 119 -5.19 -10.13 -13.47
CA ARG A 119 -4.01 -10.23 -14.33
C ARG A 119 -2.71 -9.92 -13.61
N PHE A 120 -1.76 -10.86 -13.68
CA PHE A 120 -0.40 -10.65 -13.16
C PHE A 120 0.37 -9.59 -13.97
N ARG A 121 0.85 -8.54 -13.28
CA ARG A 121 1.63 -7.45 -13.89
C ARG A 121 3.09 -7.84 -14.09
N ARG A 122 3.40 -8.49 -15.19
CA ARG A 122 4.79 -8.88 -15.51
C ARG A 122 5.73 -7.68 -15.63
N ALA A 123 5.26 -6.52 -16.11
CA ALA A 123 6.07 -5.32 -16.31
C ALA A 123 6.61 -4.71 -15.01
N THR A 124 5.99 -5.00 -13.87
CA THR A 124 6.47 -4.54 -12.55
C THR A 124 7.15 -5.63 -11.74
N TYR A 125 7.29 -6.83 -12.28
CA TYR A 125 7.97 -7.93 -11.62
C TYR A 125 9.44 -8.00 -12.06
N PRO A 126 10.37 -8.23 -11.13
CA PRO A 126 10.18 -8.43 -9.70
C PRO A 126 10.11 -7.09 -8.95
N ASP A 127 9.05 -6.91 -8.17
CA ASP A 127 8.93 -5.82 -7.22
C ASP A 127 9.55 -6.29 -5.89
N TYR A 128 10.83 -6.03 -5.69
CA TYR A 128 11.55 -6.53 -4.52
C TYR A 128 11.25 -5.74 -3.26
N GLN A 129 10.87 -6.46 -2.22
CA GLN A 129 10.58 -5.93 -0.88
C GLN A 129 11.58 -6.50 0.13
N LEU A 130 12.24 -5.64 0.92
CA LEU A 130 13.03 -6.08 2.06
C LEU A 130 12.07 -6.30 3.24
N ARG A 131 11.59 -7.54 3.41
CA ARG A 131 10.51 -7.88 4.35
C ARG A 131 10.90 -8.94 5.36
N PHE A 132 12.03 -9.60 5.20
CA PHE A 132 12.50 -10.65 6.09
C PHE A 132 13.88 -10.32 6.62
N PHE A 133 14.04 -10.25 7.94
CA PHE A 133 15.28 -9.79 8.56
C PHE A 133 15.38 -10.22 10.04
N ARG A 134 16.59 -10.07 10.58
CA ARG A 134 16.84 -10.17 12.02
C ARG A 134 16.29 -8.94 12.74
N LYS A 135 15.47 -9.17 13.77
CA LYS A 135 14.79 -8.12 14.53
C LYS A 135 15.75 -7.07 15.10
N ASP A 136 16.87 -7.52 15.62
CA ASP A 136 17.83 -6.67 16.35
C ASP A 136 18.66 -5.75 15.44
N LEU A 137 18.60 -5.98 14.12
CA LEU A 137 19.45 -5.31 13.13
C LEU A 137 18.65 -4.42 12.16
N VAL A 138 17.36 -4.21 12.43
CA VAL A 138 16.49 -3.44 11.55
C VAL A 138 16.06 -2.14 12.21
N ASP A 139 16.06 -1.06 11.43
CA ASP A 139 15.36 0.18 11.70
C ASP A 139 14.47 0.54 10.52
N TRP A 140 13.18 0.81 10.78
CA TRP A 140 12.24 1.21 9.75
C TRP A 140 11.88 2.67 9.91
N PRO A 141 12.35 3.56 9.02
CA PRO A 141 12.07 4.99 9.12
C PRO A 141 10.57 5.30 9.07
N PRO A 142 10.04 6.22 9.91
CA PRO A 142 8.60 6.44 10.09
C PRO A 142 7.95 7.36 9.05
N TYR A 143 8.44 7.40 7.82
CA TYR A 143 7.86 8.22 6.75
C TYR A 143 7.32 7.37 5.60
N VAL A 144 6.32 7.89 4.92
CA VAL A 144 5.57 7.20 3.84
C VAL A 144 6.50 6.64 2.77
N ASN A 145 6.27 5.39 2.37
CA ASN A 145 7.07 4.65 1.40
C ASN A 145 8.55 4.45 1.80
N SER A 146 8.88 4.53 3.08
CA SER A 146 10.22 4.18 3.56
C SER A 146 10.50 2.69 3.37
N CYS A 147 11.80 2.38 3.23
CA CYS A 147 12.30 1.00 3.24
C CYS A 147 13.03 0.74 4.55
N PRO A 148 12.97 -0.49 5.11
CA PRO A 148 13.73 -0.83 6.29
C PRO A 148 15.23 -0.75 6.01
N LEU A 149 15.97 -0.25 6.98
CA LEU A 149 17.43 -0.25 7.03
C LEU A 149 17.86 -1.46 7.86
N VAL A 150 18.62 -2.37 7.26
CA VAL A 150 19.09 -3.59 7.95
C VAL A 150 20.60 -3.61 7.95
N GLU A 151 21.20 -3.71 9.11
CA GLU A 151 22.65 -3.75 9.26
C GLU A 151 23.26 -5.05 8.71
N GLY A 152 24.39 -4.91 8.01
CA GLY A 152 25.20 -6.01 7.51
C GLY A 152 24.77 -6.54 6.14
N ARG A 153 24.94 -7.84 5.95
CA ARG A 153 24.73 -8.46 4.63
C ARG A 153 23.27 -8.69 4.31
N LEU A 154 22.85 -8.29 3.11
CA LEU A 154 21.52 -8.54 2.56
C LEU A 154 21.58 -9.63 1.47
N GLY A 155 20.59 -10.50 1.49
CA GLY A 155 20.36 -11.51 0.47
C GLY A 155 19.18 -11.14 -0.43
N LYS A 156 18.94 -11.96 -1.46
CA LYS A 156 17.85 -11.73 -2.41
C LYS A 156 17.34 -13.07 -2.96
N ILE A 157 16.04 -13.30 -2.92
CA ILE A 157 15.42 -14.44 -3.58
C ILE A 157 15.47 -14.22 -5.10
N PRO A 158 15.99 -15.15 -5.90
CA PRO A 158 16.01 -15.01 -7.35
C PRO A 158 14.59 -14.87 -7.93
N SER A 159 14.39 -13.90 -8.83
CA SER A 159 13.09 -13.60 -9.44
C SER A 159 12.52 -14.73 -10.30
N ASN A 160 13.36 -15.59 -10.85
CA ASN A 160 12.91 -16.78 -11.60
C ASN A 160 12.20 -17.82 -10.71
N LYS A 161 12.35 -17.75 -9.38
CA LYS A 161 11.63 -18.60 -8.41
C LYS A 161 10.28 -17.97 -8.05
N MET A 162 9.39 -17.81 -9.02
CA MET A 162 8.10 -17.11 -8.84
C MET A 162 7.19 -17.68 -7.75
N GLY A 163 7.32 -18.96 -7.40
CA GLY A 163 6.61 -19.59 -6.30
C GLY A 163 7.06 -19.11 -4.90
N LEU A 164 8.20 -18.43 -4.81
CA LEU A 164 8.72 -17.82 -3.58
C LEU A 164 8.42 -16.32 -3.49
N ALA A 165 7.59 -15.77 -4.36
CA ALA A 165 7.22 -14.36 -4.35
C ALA A 165 5.99 -14.14 -3.45
N LEU A 166 5.97 -13.04 -2.68
CA LEU A 166 4.75 -12.53 -2.07
C LEU A 166 3.69 -12.26 -3.14
N ILE A 167 2.43 -12.41 -2.79
CA ILE A 167 1.30 -12.14 -3.68
C ILE A 167 0.55 -10.94 -3.12
N HIS A 168 0.60 -9.81 -3.81
CA HIS A 168 -0.14 -8.62 -3.44
C HIS A 168 -1.57 -8.71 -4.01
N ILE A 169 -2.55 -8.71 -3.14
CA ILE A 169 -3.97 -8.79 -3.49
C ILE A 169 -4.36 -7.49 -4.22
N PRO A 170 -5.00 -7.58 -5.39
CA PRO A 170 -5.39 -6.38 -6.12
C PRO A 170 -6.51 -5.65 -5.36
N MET A 171 -6.36 -4.34 -5.25
CA MET A 171 -7.37 -3.48 -4.67
C MET A 171 -8.61 -3.41 -5.58
N PRO A 172 -9.84 -3.48 -5.04
CA PRO A 172 -11.06 -3.26 -5.81
C PRO A 172 -11.09 -1.81 -6.35
N LEU A 173 -11.86 -1.59 -7.42
CA LEU A 173 -11.93 -0.29 -8.07
C LEU A 173 -12.44 0.83 -7.13
N SER A 174 -13.37 0.50 -6.23
CA SER A 174 -13.83 1.42 -5.17
C SER A 174 -12.70 1.90 -4.28
N GLY A 175 -11.88 0.99 -3.75
CA GLY A 175 -10.72 1.35 -2.94
C GLY A 175 -9.64 2.11 -3.73
N MET A 176 -9.52 1.87 -5.05
CA MET A 176 -8.64 2.65 -5.92
C MET A 176 -9.12 4.11 -6.03
N LEU A 177 -10.43 4.36 -6.05
CA LEU A 177 -11.00 5.71 -6.09
C LEU A 177 -10.81 6.45 -4.76
N GLU A 178 -11.01 5.78 -3.64
CA GLU A 178 -10.74 6.34 -2.31
C GLU A 178 -9.26 6.76 -2.17
N ARG A 179 -8.34 5.86 -2.48
CA ARG A 179 -6.90 6.17 -2.48
C ARG A 179 -6.52 7.29 -3.47
N LEU A 180 -7.18 7.36 -4.62
CA LEU A 180 -6.98 8.44 -5.58
C LEU A 180 -7.35 9.79 -4.96
N ASN A 181 -8.50 9.84 -4.28
CA ASN A 181 -8.95 11.04 -3.59
C ASN A 181 -7.94 11.51 -2.53
N ASP A 182 -7.52 10.62 -1.66
CA ASP A 182 -6.60 10.92 -0.56
C ASP A 182 -5.21 11.33 -1.06
N ALA A 183 -4.66 10.56 -2.02
CA ALA A 183 -3.35 10.82 -2.59
C ALA A 183 -3.31 12.15 -3.37
N THR A 184 -4.35 12.47 -4.15
CA THR A 184 -4.41 13.74 -4.87
C THR A 184 -4.56 14.92 -3.92
N THR A 185 -5.29 14.78 -2.80
CA THR A 185 -5.38 15.80 -1.75
C THR A 185 -4.04 16.05 -1.08
N ALA A 186 -3.33 14.98 -0.69
CA ALA A 186 -2.02 15.09 -0.06
C ALA A 186 -0.95 15.71 -0.99
N GLU A 187 -0.99 15.40 -2.29
CA GLU A 187 -0.06 15.99 -3.27
C GLU A 187 -0.34 17.49 -3.48
N VAL A 188 -1.60 17.91 -3.56
CA VAL A 188 -1.96 19.32 -3.70
C VAL A 188 -1.47 20.15 -2.53
N ALA A 189 -1.59 19.63 -1.31
CA ALA A 189 -1.07 20.29 -0.10
C ALA A 189 0.47 20.53 -0.16
N LYS A 190 1.21 19.69 -0.90
CA LYS A 190 2.67 19.81 -1.08
C LYS A 190 3.08 20.67 -2.29
N GLU A 191 2.36 20.56 -3.39
CA GLU A 191 2.75 21.15 -4.70
C GLU A 191 1.98 22.44 -5.06
N GLY A 192 1.13 22.98 -4.21
CA GLY A 192 0.04 23.96 -4.37
C GLY A 192 0.20 25.18 -5.29
N ASN A 193 1.30 25.39 -6.02
CA ASN A 193 1.57 26.59 -6.81
C ASN A 193 1.54 26.44 -8.35
N GLY A 194 1.14 25.29 -8.89
CA GLY A 194 1.09 25.08 -10.35
C GLY A 194 0.00 25.89 -11.05
N ARG A 195 0.29 26.55 -12.20
CA ARG A 195 -0.74 27.18 -13.03
C ARG A 195 -1.57 26.11 -13.74
N VAL A 196 -2.89 26.09 -13.49
CA VAL A 196 -3.83 25.19 -14.17
C VAL A 196 -4.44 25.90 -15.38
N THR A 197 -4.44 25.24 -16.53
CA THR A 197 -5.03 25.70 -17.79
C THR A 197 -5.86 24.57 -18.40
N LEU A 198 -6.79 24.89 -19.32
CA LEU A 198 -7.51 23.86 -20.07
C LEU A 198 -6.57 22.87 -20.76
N LEU A 199 -5.43 23.36 -21.28
CA LEU A 199 -4.40 22.52 -21.88
C LEU A 199 -3.79 21.55 -20.84
N SER A 200 -3.56 22.00 -19.61
CA SER A 200 -3.03 21.13 -18.55
C SER A 200 -4.04 20.08 -18.07
N LEU A 201 -5.35 20.41 -18.11
CA LEU A 201 -6.44 19.50 -17.75
C LEU A 201 -6.72 18.44 -18.83
N THR A 202 -6.28 18.65 -20.06
CA THR A 202 -6.48 17.70 -21.18
C THR A 202 -5.20 16.94 -21.52
N VAL A 203 -4.09 17.65 -21.77
CA VAL A 203 -2.84 17.04 -22.26
C VAL A 203 -2.15 16.19 -21.18
N LYS A 204 -2.09 16.67 -19.93
CA LYS A 204 -1.41 15.90 -18.86
C LYS A 204 -2.09 14.56 -18.56
N PRO A 205 -3.44 14.47 -18.39
CA PRO A 205 -4.14 13.19 -18.24
C PRO A 205 -3.97 12.28 -19.45
N LEU A 206 -4.11 12.81 -20.66
CA LEU A 206 -3.92 12.04 -21.89
C LEU A 206 -2.51 11.46 -21.99
N ALA A 207 -1.49 12.28 -21.76
CA ALA A 207 -0.10 11.83 -21.76
C ALA A 207 0.15 10.73 -20.68
N ARG A 208 -0.49 10.86 -19.51
CA ARG A 208 -0.41 9.86 -18.45
C ARG A 208 -1.06 8.53 -18.86
N PHE A 209 -2.23 8.61 -19.53
CA PHE A 209 -2.88 7.43 -20.11
C PHE A 209 -2.00 6.75 -21.17
N LEU A 210 -1.53 7.52 -22.16
CA LEU A 210 -0.70 6.99 -23.26
C LEU A 210 0.58 6.34 -22.72
N ASN A 211 1.23 6.97 -21.75
CA ASN A 211 2.40 6.40 -21.06
C ASN A 211 2.05 5.08 -20.38
N ALA A 212 0.97 5.03 -19.57
CA ALA A 212 0.58 3.83 -18.84
C ALA A 212 0.14 2.70 -19.79
N TYR A 213 -0.62 3.01 -20.82
CA TYR A 213 -1.19 2.03 -21.72
C TYR A 213 -0.19 1.52 -22.75
N PHE A 214 0.53 2.41 -23.43
CA PHE A 214 1.46 2.04 -24.51
C PHE A 214 2.89 1.87 -24.00
N ILE A 215 3.48 2.86 -23.34
CA ILE A 215 4.90 2.82 -22.97
C ILE A 215 5.15 1.78 -21.86
N ARG A 216 4.29 1.75 -20.82
CA ARG A 216 4.39 0.77 -19.74
C ARG A 216 3.69 -0.56 -20.05
N GLY A 217 3.19 -0.75 -21.27
CA GLY A 217 2.65 -2.00 -21.77
C GLY A 217 1.30 -2.40 -21.16
N GLY A 218 0.49 -1.45 -20.71
CA GLY A 218 -0.88 -1.70 -20.19
C GLY A 218 -1.74 -2.48 -21.20
N PHE A 219 -1.59 -2.22 -22.52
CA PHE A 219 -2.32 -2.90 -23.58
C PHE A 219 -2.19 -4.44 -23.56
N ARG A 220 -1.08 -4.95 -23.01
CA ARG A 220 -0.83 -6.41 -22.90
C ARG A 220 -1.75 -7.11 -21.90
N TYR A 221 -2.45 -6.35 -21.06
CA TYR A 221 -3.34 -6.88 -20.03
C TYR A 221 -4.82 -6.78 -20.42
N GLY A 222 -5.13 -6.35 -21.66
CA GLY A 222 -6.50 -6.22 -22.15
C GLY A 222 -7.31 -5.19 -21.36
N VAL A 223 -8.58 -5.54 -21.03
CA VAL A 223 -9.48 -4.64 -20.31
C VAL A 223 -8.93 -4.17 -18.95
N PRO A 224 -8.39 -5.03 -18.07
CA PRO A 224 -7.76 -4.60 -16.83
C PRO A 224 -6.66 -3.56 -17.03
N GLY A 225 -5.84 -3.71 -18.08
CA GLY A 225 -4.78 -2.77 -18.39
C GLY A 225 -5.29 -1.42 -18.88
N PHE A 226 -6.38 -1.41 -19.64
CA PHE A 226 -7.07 -0.19 -20.07
C PHE A 226 -7.65 0.56 -18.86
N ILE A 227 -8.37 -0.14 -17.97
CA ILE A 227 -8.95 0.44 -16.76
C ILE A 227 -7.83 1.06 -15.88
N ALA A 228 -6.72 0.35 -15.70
CA ALA A 228 -5.60 0.88 -14.90
C ALA A 228 -4.93 2.09 -15.54
N ALA A 229 -4.81 2.14 -16.86
CA ALA A 229 -4.29 3.32 -17.57
C ALA A 229 -5.25 4.51 -17.47
N SER A 230 -6.55 4.25 -17.58
CA SER A 230 -7.60 5.26 -17.39
C SER A 230 -7.59 5.82 -15.97
N HIS A 231 -7.43 4.97 -14.95
CA HIS A 231 -7.27 5.40 -13.56
C HIS A 231 -6.08 6.36 -13.38
N GLN A 232 -4.95 6.12 -14.05
CA GLN A 232 -3.80 7.03 -14.02
C GLN A 232 -4.08 8.39 -14.69
N ALA A 233 -4.93 8.41 -15.71
CA ALA A 233 -5.37 9.66 -16.34
C ALA A 233 -6.33 10.44 -15.42
N VAL A 234 -7.30 9.74 -14.82
CA VAL A 234 -8.25 10.30 -13.85
C VAL A 234 -7.49 10.87 -12.64
N TYR A 235 -6.51 10.14 -12.12
CA TYR A 235 -5.63 10.65 -11.05
C TYR A 235 -5.03 12.03 -11.40
N LYS A 236 -4.45 12.15 -12.61
CA LYS A 236 -3.82 13.41 -13.02
C LYS A 236 -4.84 14.55 -13.27
N LEU A 237 -6.02 14.20 -13.75
CA LEU A 237 -7.13 15.14 -13.91
C LEU A 237 -7.58 15.70 -12.56
N TYR A 238 -7.86 14.83 -11.58
CA TYR A 238 -8.29 15.24 -10.24
C TYR A 238 -7.22 16.03 -9.49
N GLN A 239 -5.95 15.64 -9.61
CA GLN A 239 -4.83 16.42 -9.05
C GLN A 239 -4.84 17.85 -9.58
N GLN A 240 -4.96 18.03 -10.91
CA GLN A 240 -5.03 19.38 -11.51
C GLN A 240 -6.32 20.10 -11.14
N GLY A 241 -7.45 19.41 -11.08
CA GLY A 241 -8.74 19.94 -10.65
C GLY A 241 -8.69 20.50 -9.22
N LYS A 242 -8.16 19.75 -8.27
CA LYS A 242 -8.00 20.17 -6.88
C LYS A 242 -7.04 21.37 -6.72
N ILE A 243 -5.94 21.42 -7.51
CA ILE A 243 -5.07 22.62 -7.56
C ILE A 243 -5.85 23.84 -8.03
N TYR A 244 -6.77 23.66 -8.98
CA TYR A 244 -7.61 24.76 -9.46
C TYR A 244 -8.64 25.18 -8.42
N GLU A 245 -9.34 24.20 -7.80
CA GLU A 245 -10.32 24.41 -6.74
C GLU A 245 -9.75 25.20 -5.55
N ASP A 246 -8.55 24.84 -5.10
CA ASP A 246 -7.83 25.52 -4.03
C ASP A 246 -7.56 27.00 -4.35
N LYS A 247 -7.30 27.31 -5.61
CA LYS A 247 -7.02 28.68 -6.08
C LYS A 247 -8.26 29.56 -6.23
N VAL A 248 -9.38 28.96 -6.68
CA VAL A 248 -10.60 29.73 -7.04
C VAL A 248 -11.41 30.09 -5.79
N LYS A 249 -11.11 29.50 -4.62
CA LYS A 249 -11.89 29.64 -3.38
C LYS A 249 -13.37 29.44 -3.67
N MET A 250 -13.85 28.22 -3.54
CA MET A 250 -15.25 27.87 -3.71
C MET A 250 -16.17 28.91 -3.01
N MET A 251 -17.27 29.24 -3.63
CA MET A 251 -18.29 30.09 -3.04
C MET A 251 -18.77 29.48 -1.70
N THR A 252 -18.80 30.30 -0.68
CA THR A 252 -19.32 29.85 0.63
C THR A 252 -20.85 29.71 0.56
N PRO A 253 -21.48 28.93 1.46
CA PRO A 253 -22.93 28.82 1.50
C PRO A 253 -23.66 30.17 1.66
N SER A 254 -23.06 31.16 2.34
CA SER A 254 -23.60 32.53 2.44
C SER A 254 -23.56 33.24 1.08
N GLN A 255 -22.43 33.18 0.35
CA GLN A 255 -22.33 33.77 -0.98
C GLN A 255 -23.31 33.15 -1.99
N LEU A 256 -23.54 31.82 -1.91
CA LEU A 256 -24.56 31.15 -2.72
C LEU A 256 -25.96 31.61 -2.38
N LYS A 257 -26.25 31.88 -1.09
CA LYS A 257 -27.54 32.39 -0.64
C LYS A 257 -27.78 33.79 -1.19
N ASP A 258 -26.80 34.67 -1.10
CA ASP A 258 -26.87 36.05 -1.62
C ASP A 258 -27.12 36.06 -3.14
N GLU A 259 -26.48 35.13 -3.88
CA GLU A 259 -26.69 34.97 -5.33
C GLU A 259 -28.13 34.52 -5.65
N VAL A 260 -28.67 33.58 -4.89
CA VAL A 260 -30.07 33.11 -5.06
C VAL A 260 -31.08 34.21 -4.71
N GLU A 261 -30.87 34.95 -3.65
CA GLU A 261 -31.75 36.06 -3.24
C GLU A 261 -31.75 37.21 -4.28
N GLY A 262 -30.58 37.43 -4.97
CA GLY A 262 -30.48 38.42 -6.06
C GLY A 262 -31.17 38.01 -7.36
N ILE A 263 -31.53 36.70 -7.54
CA ILE A 263 -32.22 36.17 -8.73
C ILE A 263 -33.76 36.15 -8.54
N LEU A 264 -34.24 36.14 -7.29
CA LEU A 264 -35.69 36.15 -7.03
C LEU A 264 -36.27 37.52 -7.37
N PRO A 265 -37.34 37.60 -8.22
CA PRO A 265 -37.99 38.89 -8.46
C PRO A 265 -38.54 39.46 -7.17
N GLU A 266 -38.30 40.76 -6.95
CA GLU A 266 -38.99 41.51 -5.92
C GLU A 266 -40.47 41.47 -6.24
N ASP A 267 -41.31 40.91 -5.34
CA ASP A 267 -42.78 40.92 -5.41
C ASP A 267 -43.35 42.32 -5.26
#